data_01b1e584940d1f0606c573a561ae79f2
#
_entry.id   01b1e584940d1f0606c573a561ae79f2
#
_cell.length_a   1.000
_cell.length_b   1.000
_cell.length_c   1.000
_cell.angle_alpha   90.00
_cell.angle_beta   90.00
_cell.angle_gamma   90.00
#
_symmetry.space_group_name_H-M   'P 1'
#
loop_
_entity.id
_entity.type
_entity.pdbx_description
1 polymer ?
#
loop_
_entity_poly.entity_id
_entity_poly.type
_entity_poly.pdbx_seq_one_letter_code
_entity_poly.pdbx_strand_id
1 'polypeptide(L)'
;MTIVRGSKDCGNSPKNLFVQTVAVALVTGEFIADAFAEGALWRHPSGLIESRSAIGEWLAQQPKPDEITIAHAISHGRVGAASGTLVLDGQACRFAFVFEFTSTKANVVSRIESYE
;
A
#
# COMPACT_ATOMS: atom_id res chain seq x y z
N MET A 1 16.63 6.01 -7.16
CA MET A 1 15.48 5.53 -7.95
C MET A 1 15.10 4.12 -7.53
N THR A 2 13.83 3.90 -7.27
CA THR A 2 13.34 2.60 -6.82
C THR A 2 12.97 1.73 -8.03
N ILE A 3 13.47 0.50 -8.05
CA ILE A 3 13.06 -0.47 -9.05
C ILE A 3 11.78 -1.15 -8.56
N VAL A 4 10.74 -1.15 -9.37
CA VAL A 4 9.45 -1.75 -9.01
C VAL A 4 9.13 -2.92 -9.93
N ARG A 5 8.88 -4.09 -9.32
CA ARG A 5 8.43 -5.28 -10.05
C ARG A 5 7.02 -5.63 -9.59
N GLY A 6 6.07 -5.47 -10.50
CA GLY A 6 4.66 -5.76 -10.21
C GLY A 6 4.33 -7.24 -10.19
N SER A 7 3.19 -7.56 -9.61
CA SER A 7 2.68 -8.93 -9.58
C SER A 7 2.05 -9.31 -10.93
N LYS A 8 1.77 -10.60 -11.08
CA LYS A 8 1.01 -11.12 -12.23
C LYS A 8 -0.51 -11.00 -12.04
N ASP A 9 -0.93 -10.61 -10.83
CA ASP A 9 -2.35 -10.61 -10.46
C ASP A 9 -3.14 -9.46 -11.07
N CYS A 10 -2.45 -8.44 -11.57
CA CYS A 10 -3.10 -7.23 -12.06
C CYS A 10 -3.69 -7.38 -13.46
N GLY A 11 -3.15 -8.25 -14.31
CA GLY A 11 -3.66 -8.58 -15.65
C GLY A 11 -4.72 -7.62 -16.19
N ASN A 12 -5.96 -8.09 -16.29
CA ASN A 12 -7.11 -7.31 -16.73
C ASN A 12 -7.97 -6.82 -15.54
N SER A 13 -7.41 -6.78 -14.33
CA SER A 13 -8.15 -6.37 -13.14
C SER A 13 -7.76 -4.96 -12.70
N PRO A 14 -8.56 -3.92 -13.01
CA PRO A 14 -8.30 -2.56 -12.54
C PRO A 14 -8.27 -2.46 -11.00
N LYS A 15 -9.07 -3.27 -10.31
CA LYS A 15 -9.10 -3.26 -8.84
C LYS A 15 -7.82 -3.82 -8.24
N ASN A 16 -7.30 -4.92 -8.79
CA ASN A 16 -6.02 -5.46 -8.34
C ASN A 16 -4.88 -4.49 -8.66
N LEU A 17 -4.95 -3.82 -9.80
CA LEU A 17 -3.96 -2.80 -10.16
C LEU A 17 -3.99 -1.64 -9.17
N PHE A 18 -5.16 -1.20 -8.74
CA PHE A 18 -5.28 -0.15 -7.74
C PHE A 18 -4.66 -0.57 -6.42
N VAL A 19 -4.95 -1.80 -5.96
CA VAL A 19 -4.34 -2.37 -4.74
C VAL A 19 -2.82 -2.35 -4.85
N GLN A 20 -2.28 -2.80 -5.96
CA GLN A 20 -0.83 -2.79 -6.19
C GLN A 20 -0.27 -1.38 -6.18
N THR A 21 -0.94 -0.44 -6.85
CA THR A 21 -0.50 0.96 -6.92
C THR A 21 -0.41 1.58 -5.54
N VAL A 22 -1.43 1.36 -4.70
CA VAL A 22 -1.43 1.86 -3.33
C VAL A 22 -0.33 1.22 -2.51
N ALA A 23 -0.16 -0.10 -2.61
CA ALA A 23 0.89 -0.80 -1.87
C ALA A 23 2.28 -0.28 -2.23
N VAL A 24 2.57 -0.10 -3.51
CA VAL A 24 3.84 0.46 -3.97
C VAL A 24 4.03 1.88 -3.42
N ALA A 25 2.99 2.70 -3.46
CA ALA A 25 3.05 4.06 -2.94
C ALA A 25 3.37 4.09 -1.44
N LEU A 26 2.73 3.22 -0.65
CA LEU A 26 2.98 3.13 0.79
C LEU A 26 4.43 2.74 1.09
N VAL A 27 5.00 1.84 0.32
CA VAL A 27 6.38 1.37 0.54
C VAL A 27 7.40 2.39 0.05
N THR A 28 7.11 3.11 -1.04
CA THR A 28 8.03 4.12 -1.58
C THR A 28 7.90 5.48 -0.93
N GLY A 29 6.88 5.69 -0.09
CA GLY A 29 6.62 6.98 0.54
C GLY A 29 5.90 7.97 -0.38
N GLU A 30 5.33 7.52 -1.48
CA GLU A 30 4.55 8.37 -2.38
C GLU A 30 3.13 8.54 -1.82
N PHE A 31 2.67 9.80 -1.71
CA PHE A 31 1.34 10.06 -1.19
C PHE A 31 0.36 10.35 -2.32
N ILE A 32 -0.58 9.42 -2.53
CA ILE A 32 -1.65 9.58 -3.51
C ILE A 32 -2.91 9.96 -2.74
N ALA A 33 -3.10 11.27 -2.52
CA ALA A 33 -4.16 11.78 -1.64
C ALA A 33 -5.55 11.26 -2.01
N ASP A 34 -5.88 11.23 -3.30
CA ASP A 34 -7.22 10.83 -3.76
C ASP A 34 -7.50 9.33 -3.55
N ALA A 35 -6.48 8.53 -3.26
CA ALA A 35 -6.66 7.12 -2.97
C ALA A 35 -7.18 6.86 -1.56
N PHE A 36 -7.23 7.87 -0.70
CA PHE A 36 -7.59 7.71 0.71
C PHE A 36 -8.79 8.56 1.08
N ALA A 37 -9.69 8.02 1.92
CA ALA A 37 -10.73 8.80 2.57
C ALA A 37 -10.10 9.78 3.56
N GLU A 38 -10.75 10.91 3.84
CA GLU A 38 -10.25 11.90 4.80
C GLU A 38 -9.95 11.29 6.17
N GLY A 39 -10.84 10.42 6.65
CA GLY A 39 -10.70 9.74 7.93
C GLY A 39 -10.00 8.41 7.86
N ALA A 40 -9.22 8.14 6.81
CA ALA A 40 -8.54 6.87 6.65
C ALA A 40 -7.63 6.56 7.84
N LEU A 41 -7.62 5.29 8.26
CA LEU A 41 -6.81 4.82 9.37
C LEU A 41 -5.78 3.82 8.88
N TRP A 42 -4.58 3.89 9.45
CA TRP A 42 -3.52 2.94 9.15
C TRP A 42 -3.01 2.31 10.44
N ARG A 43 -3.25 1.01 10.60
CA ARG A 43 -2.66 0.23 11.68
C ARG A 43 -1.26 -0.21 11.26
N HIS A 44 -0.30 0.57 11.65
CA HIS A 44 1.11 0.30 11.41
C HIS A 44 1.69 -0.45 12.61
N PRO A 45 2.70 -1.33 12.44
CA PRO A 45 3.33 -2.01 13.58
C PRO A 45 3.82 -1.06 14.68
N SER A 46 4.19 0.17 14.33
CA SER A 46 4.65 1.18 15.31
C SER A 46 3.52 2.00 15.92
N GLY A 47 2.27 1.80 15.52
CA GLY A 47 1.12 2.51 16.10
C GLY A 47 0.05 2.85 15.08
N LEU A 48 -1.00 3.52 15.54
CA LEU A 48 -2.12 3.92 14.70
C LEU A 48 -1.88 5.31 14.12
N ILE A 49 -2.00 5.41 12.79
CA ILE A 49 -1.91 6.68 12.07
C ILE A 49 -3.34 7.07 11.67
N GLU A 50 -3.83 8.17 12.19
CA GLU A 50 -5.21 8.60 12.02
C GLU A 50 -5.31 9.81 11.09
N SER A 51 -6.08 9.69 10.05
CA SER A 51 -6.41 10.65 9.02
C SER A 51 -5.50 10.57 7.79
N ARG A 52 -6.07 10.98 6.67
CA ARG A 52 -5.34 11.07 5.40
C ARG A 52 -4.12 11.98 5.50
N SER A 53 -4.27 13.12 6.18
CA SER A 53 -3.16 14.06 6.37
C SER A 53 -2.02 13.44 7.16
N ALA A 54 -2.33 12.70 8.23
CA ALA A 54 -1.31 12.03 9.04
C ALA A 54 -0.59 10.94 8.25
N ILE A 55 -1.32 10.22 7.38
CA ILE A 55 -0.72 9.23 6.49
C ILE A 55 0.30 9.90 5.55
N GLY A 56 -0.09 11.03 4.96
CA GLY A 56 0.80 11.79 4.09
C GLY A 56 2.06 12.26 4.80
N GLU A 57 1.93 12.76 6.02
CA GLU A 57 3.06 13.21 6.83
C GLU A 57 3.99 12.04 7.18
N TRP A 58 3.42 10.89 7.53
CA TRP A 58 4.19 9.69 7.81
C TRP A 58 5.00 9.24 6.60
N LEU A 59 4.35 9.18 5.43
CA LEU A 59 4.99 8.73 4.20
C LEU A 59 6.14 9.66 3.79
N ALA A 60 6.01 10.96 4.02
CA ALA A 60 7.04 11.93 3.68
C ALA A 60 8.35 11.71 4.44
N GLN A 61 8.31 11.02 5.58
CA GLN A 61 9.46 10.78 6.44
C GLN A 61 10.10 9.41 6.25
N GLN A 62 9.52 8.57 5.39
CA GLN A 62 10.02 7.20 5.24
C GLN A 62 11.16 7.13 4.23
N PRO A 63 12.15 6.25 4.47
CA PRO A 63 13.21 6.04 3.49
C PRO A 63 12.66 5.35 2.25
N LYS A 64 13.24 5.65 1.10
CA LYS A 64 12.85 5.01 -0.16
C LYS A 64 13.66 3.74 -0.34
N PRO A 65 13.00 2.60 -0.58
CA PRO A 65 13.73 1.36 -0.84
C PRO A 65 14.40 1.38 -2.21
N ASP A 66 15.40 0.51 -2.38
CA ASP A 66 16.10 0.35 -3.64
C ASP A 66 15.29 -0.46 -4.63
N GLU A 67 14.59 -1.48 -4.14
CA GLU A 67 13.75 -2.37 -4.94
C GLU A 67 12.49 -2.75 -4.18
N ILE A 68 11.41 -2.94 -4.94
CA ILE A 68 10.16 -3.50 -4.44
C ILE A 68 9.71 -4.58 -5.41
N THR A 69 9.30 -5.72 -4.88
CA THR A 69 8.68 -6.78 -5.66
C THR A 69 7.32 -7.08 -5.03
N ILE A 70 6.25 -6.91 -5.80
CA ILE A 70 4.91 -7.28 -5.37
C ILE A 70 4.68 -8.74 -5.75
N ALA A 71 4.50 -9.59 -4.75
CA ALA A 71 4.21 -11.00 -4.98
C ALA A 71 2.75 -11.19 -5.37
N HIS A 72 1.84 -10.55 -4.63
CA HIS A 72 0.41 -10.65 -4.86
C HIS A 72 -0.29 -9.33 -4.61
N ALA A 73 -1.31 -9.04 -5.44
CA ALA A 73 -2.23 -7.92 -5.25
C ALA A 73 -3.62 -8.43 -5.66
N ILE A 74 -4.51 -8.53 -4.68
CA ILE A 74 -5.84 -9.09 -4.89
C ILE A 74 -6.91 -8.19 -4.28
N SER A 75 -8.15 -8.35 -4.75
CA SER A 75 -9.28 -7.60 -4.23
C SER A 75 -10.55 -8.45 -4.30
N HIS A 76 -11.44 -8.23 -3.35
CA HIS A 76 -12.76 -8.88 -3.33
C HIS A 76 -13.71 -7.98 -2.54
N GLY A 77 -14.76 -7.49 -3.20
CA GLY A 77 -15.71 -6.61 -2.54
C GLY A 77 -15.03 -5.35 -2.00
N ARG A 78 -15.13 -5.14 -0.69
CA ARG A 78 -14.56 -3.98 -0.01
C ARG A 78 -13.18 -4.23 0.60
N VAL A 79 -12.55 -5.34 0.27
CA VAL A 79 -11.26 -5.71 0.85
C VAL A 79 -10.24 -5.96 -0.26
N GLY A 80 -9.02 -5.54 -0.01
CA GLY A 80 -7.88 -5.84 -0.87
C GLY A 80 -6.68 -6.22 -0.04
N ALA A 81 -5.71 -6.85 -0.67
CA ALA A 81 -4.47 -7.23 0.00
C ALA A 81 -3.32 -7.23 -0.99
N ALA A 82 -2.15 -6.89 -0.50
CA ALA A 82 -0.92 -6.96 -1.28
C ALA A 82 0.20 -7.45 -0.38
N SER A 83 1.10 -8.24 -0.95
CA SER A 83 2.28 -8.72 -0.25
C SER A 83 3.48 -8.69 -1.17
N GLY A 84 4.66 -8.65 -0.58
CA GLY A 84 5.88 -8.63 -1.35
C GLY A 84 7.12 -8.49 -0.50
N THR A 85 8.19 -8.08 -1.16
CA THR A 85 9.48 -7.81 -0.52
C THR A 85 9.99 -6.45 -0.97
N LEU A 86 10.80 -5.85 -0.12
CA LEU A 86 11.53 -4.64 -0.45
C LEU A 86 12.99 -4.83 -0.09
N VAL A 87 13.87 -4.10 -0.74
CA VAL A 87 15.29 -4.06 -0.41
C VAL A 87 15.63 -2.62 -0.02
N LEU A 88 16.14 -2.45 1.19
CA LEU A 88 16.58 -1.17 1.71
C LEU A 88 17.98 -1.32 2.28
N ASP A 89 18.92 -0.54 1.74
CA ASP A 89 20.33 -0.59 2.16
C ASP A 89 20.91 -2.02 2.15
N GLY A 90 20.59 -2.77 1.11
CA GLY A 90 21.06 -4.14 0.93
C GLY A 90 20.35 -5.20 1.74
N GLN A 91 19.34 -4.82 2.55
CA GLN A 91 18.58 -5.78 3.34
C GLN A 91 17.20 -6.00 2.77
N ALA A 92 16.83 -7.27 2.61
CA ALA A 92 15.52 -7.66 2.14
C ALA A 92 14.55 -7.81 3.32
N CYS A 93 13.37 -7.20 3.18
CA CYS A 93 12.31 -7.28 4.17
C CYS A 93 11.01 -7.68 3.48
N ARG A 94 10.16 -8.42 4.19
CA ARG A 94 8.84 -8.77 3.70
C ARG A 94 7.82 -7.76 4.22
N PHE A 95 6.76 -7.55 3.43
CA PHE A 95 5.64 -6.73 3.86
C PHE A 95 4.33 -7.32 3.36
N ALA A 96 3.26 -6.97 4.05
CA ALA A 96 1.91 -7.26 3.60
C ALA A 96 0.99 -6.15 4.08
N PHE A 97 0.01 -5.82 3.25
CA PHE A 97 -1.04 -4.86 3.59
C PHE A 97 -2.41 -5.50 3.36
N VAL A 98 -3.34 -5.17 4.25
CA VAL A 98 -4.75 -5.44 4.01
C VAL A 98 -5.46 -4.10 3.98
N PHE A 99 -6.27 -3.89 2.94
CA PHE A 99 -7.01 -2.65 2.73
C PHE A 99 -8.50 -2.88 2.89
N GLU A 100 -9.19 -1.91 3.50
CA GLU A 100 -10.63 -1.81 3.43
C GLU A 100 -10.98 -0.58 2.61
N PHE A 101 -11.94 -0.73 1.71
CA PHE A 101 -12.37 0.34 0.82
C PHE A 101 -13.69 0.93 1.28
N THR A 102 -13.98 2.17 0.88
CA THR A 102 -15.24 2.84 1.21
C THR A 102 -16.43 2.21 0.50
N SER A 103 -16.20 1.51 -0.62
CA SER A 103 -17.25 0.86 -1.39
C SER A 103 -16.68 -0.33 -2.18
N THR A 104 -17.56 -1.08 -2.82
CA THR A 104 -17.16 -2.20 -3.68
C THR A 104 -16.48 -1.77 -4.97
N LYS A 105 -16.44 -0.47 -5.27
CA LYS A 105 -15.65 0.05 -6.39
C LYS A 105 -14.16 -0.14 -6.18
N ALA A 106 -13.73 -0.30 -4.90
CA ALA A 106 -12.35 -0.56 -4.53
C ALA A 106 -11.38 0.49 -5.08
N ASN A 107 -11.73 1.77 -4.93
CA ASN A 107 -10.95 2.87 -5.45
C ASN A 107 -10.64 3.96 -4.42
N VAL A 108 -11.12 3.82 -3.17
CA VAL A 108 -10.80 4.72 -2.06
C VAL A 108 -10.58 3.90 -0.81
N VAL A 109 -9.41 4.02 -0.22
CA VAL A 109 -9.03 3.26 0.99
C VAL A 109 -9.55 3.96 2.23
N SER A 110 -10.25 3.22 3.09
CA SER A 110 -10.72 3.70 4.38
C SER A 110 -9.85 3.19 5.53
N ARG A 111 -9.19 2.06 5.36
CA ARG A 111 -8.36 1.46 6.41
C ARG A 111 -7.24 0.64 5.81
N ILE A 112 -6.08 0.71 6.46
CA ILE A 112 -4.91 -0.08 6.10
C ILE A 112 -4.44 -0.84 7.34
N GLU A 113 -4.11 -2.11 7.16
CA GLU A 113 -3.41 -2.89 8.19
C GLU A 113 -2.09 -3.37 7.58
N SER A 114 -0.99 -3.12 8.29
CA SER A 114 0.35 -3.52 7.83
C SER A 114 0.87 -4.67 8.66
N TYR A 115 1.54 -5.59 7.99
CA TYR A 115 2.20 -6.74 8.60
C TYR A 115 3.63 -6.83 8.05
N GLU A 116 4.57 -7.10 8.94
CA GLU A 116 5.98 -7.23 8.58
C GLU A 116 6.58 -8.53 9.10
#